data_9a9a59b0979477cb7f8714455c411f38
#
_entry.id   9a9a59b0979477cb7f8714455c411f38
#
_cell.length_a   1.000
_cell.length_b   1.000
_cell.length_c   1.000
_cell.angle_alpha   90.00
_cell.angle_beta   90.00
_cell.angle_gamma   90.00
#
_symmetry.space_group_name_H-M   'P 1'
#
loop_
_entity.id
_entity.type
_entity.pdbx_description
1 polymer ?
#
loop_
_entity_poly.entity_id
_entity_poly.type
_entity_poly.pdbx_seq_one_letter_code
_entity_poly.pdbx_strand_id
1 'polypeptide(L)'
;PQLGIDLSLLRIRYCAGTYLLNSRYPIVDIWMAHQTKNPNKRQQLLAQAKDKISQGSGQSALIWRPSWKALVRETSHSESEWLALTIGGLSISAELEQMKQPFIFDDWLYQSTSEGLVTGYYLETTQ
;
A
#
# COMPACT_ATOMS: atom_id res chain seq x y z
N PRO A 1 -30.11 -2.53 -9.44
CA PRO A 1 -30.60 -3.66 -8.68
C PRO A 1 -29.92 -3.78 -7.34
N GLN A 2 -30.71 -4.03 -6.38
CA GLN A 2 -30.22 -4.23 -5.03
C GLN A 2 -29.77 -5.68 -4.88
N LEU A 3 -28.55 -5.86 -4.47
CA LEU A 3 -28.03 -7.20 -4.23
C LEU A 3 -28.18 -7.62 -2.79
N GLY A 4 -28.84 -6.79 -1.97
CA GLY A 4 -28.99 -7.08 -0.57
C GLY A 4 -27.70 -6.94 0.23
N ILE A 5 -26.69 -6.32 -0.37
CA ILE A 5 -25.40 -6.13 0.30
C ILE A 5 -25.37 -4.75 0.95
N ASP A 6 -25.08 -4.72 2.23
CA ASP A 6 -24.84 -3.48 2.95
C ASP A 6 -23.39 -3.10 2.78
N LEU A 7 -23.13 -2.05 2.00
CA LEU A 7 -21.77 -1.62 1.70
C LEU A 7 -21.00 -1.17 2.93
N SER A 8 -21.71 -0.81 4.00
CA SER A 8 -21.03 -0.45 5.24
C SER A 8 -20.35 -1.64 5.91
N LEU A 9 -20.71 -2.86 5.50
CA LEU A 9 -20.12 -4.08 6.02
C LEU A 9 -19.04 -4.64 5.09
N LEU A 10 -18.86 -4.06 3.92
CA LEU A 10 -17.93 -4.59 2.93
C LEU A 10 -16.48 -4.18 3.27
N ARG A 11 -15.63 -5.18 3.38
CA ARG A 11 -14.22 -5.00 3.73
C ARG A 11 -13.33 -5.54 2.63
N ILE A 12 -12.14 -4.97 2.49
CA ILE A 12 -11.14 -5.44 1.53
C ILE A 12 -10.36 -6.60 2.16
N ARG A 13 -10.17 -7.65 1.38
CA ARG A 13 -9.30 -8.75 1.79
C ARG A 13 -7.94 -8.58 1.12
N TYR A 14 -6.94 -8.35 1.94
CA TYR A 14 -5.55 -8.25 1.48
C TYR A 14 -4.88 -9.61 1.48
N CYS A 15 -3.85 -9.77 0.66
CA CYS A 15 -3.08 -11.00 0.68
C CYS A 15 -2.32 -11.13 2.01
N ALA A 16 -1.91 -12.35 2.33
CA ALA A 16 -1.19 -12.62 3.57
C ALA A 16 0.12 -11.83 3.60
N GLY A 17 0.50 -11.35 4.79
CA GLY A 17 1.75 -10.63 4.97
C GLY A 17 1.72 -9.18 4.48
N THR A 18 0.54 -8.64 4.21
CA THR A 18 0.42 -7.23 3.82
C THR A 18 0.72 -6.33 5.01
N TYR A 19 1.63 -5.40 4.81
CA TYR A 19 2.10 -4.53 5.87
C TYR A 19 2.46 -3.16 5.31
N LEU A 20 2.05 -2.10 6.00
CA LEU A 20 2.41 -0.72 5.64
C LEU A 20 3.38 -0.19 6.67
N LEU A 21 4.55 0.26 6.21
CA LEU A 21 5.58 0.80 7.07
C LEU A 21 5.85 2.25 6.68
N ASN A 22 5.59 3.16 7.61
CA ASN A 22 5.90 4.57 7.43
C ASN A 22 7.26 4.86 8.06
N SER A 23 8.15 5.51 7.33
CA SER A 23 9.50 5.77 7.81
C SER A 23 9.92 7.20 7.52
N ARG A 24 10.76 7.75 8.38
CA ARG A 24 11.41 9.03 8.13
C ARG A 24 12.58 8.91 7.15
N TYR A 25 12.93 7.70 6.79
CA TYR A 25 14.05 7.40 5.91
C TYR A 25 13.55 6.87 4.57
N PRO A 26 14.34 6.99 3.48
CA PRO A 26 13.95 6.48 2.17
C PRO A 26 14.15 4.97 2.09
N ILE A 27 13.34 4.23 2.84
CA ILE A 27 13.51 2.79 3.03
C ILE A 27 13.31 1.98 1.76
N VAL A 28 12.44 2.45 0.85
CA VAL A 28 12.19 1.75 -0.42
C VAL A 28 13.40 1.88 -1.33
N ASP A 29 13.97 3.09 -1.43
CA ASP A 29 15.17 3.31 -2.26
C ASP A 29 16.34 2.47 -1.75
N ILE A 30 16.51 2.42 -0.41
CA ILE A 30 17.58 1.63 0.21
C ILE A 30 17.36 0.13 -0.08
N TRP A 31 16.13 -0.35 0.08
CA TRP A 31 15.81 -1.74 -0.17
C TRP A 31 16.06 -2.10 -1.63
N MET A 32 15.63 -1.25 -2.56
CA MET A 32 15.82 -1.50 -3.99
C MET A 32 17.30 -1.49 -4.37
N ALA A 33 18.10 -0.64 -3.73
CA ALA A 33 19.54 -0.61 -3.96
C ALA A 33 20.18 -1.96 -3.61
N HIS A 34 19.67 -2.62 -2.57
CA HIS A 34 20.18 -3.94 -2.17
C HIS A 34 19.66 -5.07 -3.05
N GLN A 35 18.55 -4.84 -3.76
CA GLN A 35 17.97 -5.88 -4.62
C GLN A 35 18.53 -5.88 -6.03
N THR A 36 19.00 -4.74 -6.52
CA THR A 36 19.50 -4.66 -7.88
C THR A 36 20.89 -5.27 -8.00
N LYS A 37 21.14 -5.98 -9.10
CA LYS A 37 22.44 -6.53 -9.41
C LYS A 37 23.28 -5.59 -10.30
N ASN A 38 22.68 -4.49 -10.77
CA ASN A 38 23.34 -3.52 -11.62
C ASN A 38 24.06 -2.49 -10.76
N PRO A 39 25.42 -2.41 -10.80
CA PRO A 39 26.15 -1.46 -9.94
C PRO A 39 25.81 0.01 -10.20
N ASN A 40 25.53 0.38 -11.45
CA ASN A 40 25.17 1.75 -11.79
C ASN A 40 23.82 2.10 -11.21
N LYS A 41 22.87 1.19 -11.29
CA LYS A 41 21.53 1.38 -10.72
C LYS A 41 21.61 1.48 -9.21
N ARG A 42 22.44 0.65 -8.59
CA ARG A 42 22.63 0.69 -7.13
C ARG A 42 23.19 2.04 -6.69
N GLN A 43 24.21 2.54 -7.38
CA GLN A 43 24.79 3.85 -7.04
C GLN A 43 23.77 4.96 -7.19
N GLN A 44 22.96 4.91 -8.24
CA GLN A 44 21.91 5.90 -8.47
C GLN A 44 20.87 5.88 -7.34
N LEU A 45 20.43 4.70 -6.95
CA LEU A 45 19.46 4.56 -5.86
C LEU A 45 20.02 5.01 -4.53
N LEU A 46 21.29 4.69 -4.24
CA LEU A 46 21.93 5.12 -3.01
C LEU A 46 22.16 6.64 -2.98
N ALA A 47 22.47 7.24 -4.13
CA ALA A 47 22.60 8.70 -4.21
C ALA A 47 21.26 9.38 -3.97
N GLN A 48 20.18 8.85 -4.53
CA GLN A 48 18.84 9.37 -4.29
C GLN A 48 18.45 9.24 -2.81
N ALA A 49 18.80 8.10 -2.20
CA ALA A 49 18.52 7.89 -0.78
C ALA A 49 19.29 8.90 0.08
N LYS A 50 20.54 9.15 -0.24
CA LYS A 50 21.36 10.11 0.50
C LYS A 50 20.75 11.51 0.43
N ASP A 51 20.28 11.92 -0.76
CA ASP A 51 19.65 13.22 -0.94
C ASP A 51 18.37 13.32 -0.11
N LYS A 52 17.55 12.28 -0.10
CA LYS A 52 16.32 12.26 0.68
C LYS A 52 16.58 12.33 2.18
N ILE A 53 17.62 11.63 2.65
CA ILE A 53 18.03 11.71 4.05
C ILE A 53 18.42 13.15 4.40
N SER A 54 19.20 13.80 3.54
CA SER A 54 19.63 15.18 3.76
C SER A 54 18.46 16.14 3.83
N GLN A 55 17.41 15.86 3.06
CA GLN A 55 16.20 16.70 2.99
C GLN A 55 15.18 16.34 4.07
N GLY A 56 15.42 15.30 4.84
CA GLY A 56 14.46 14.82 5.81
C GLY A 56 13.23 14.16 5.18
N SER A 57 13.34 13.71 3.94
CA SER A 57 12.23 13.08 3.22
C SER A 57 12.22 11.58 3.45
N GLY A 58 11.13 11.10 4.05
CA GLY A 58 10.94 9.68 4.26
C GLY A 58 10.11 9.04 3.17
N GLN A 59 9.88 7.75 3.31
CA GLN A 59 9.02 6.99 2.41
C GLN A 59 8.14 6.07 3.22
N SER A 60 6.97 5.79 2.67
CA SER A 60 6.11 4.72 3.18
C SER A 60 6.26 3.53 2.25
N ALA A 61 6.44 2.37 2.82
CA ALA A 61 6.63 1.13 2.08
C ALA A 61 5.43 0.22 2.27
N LEU A 62 4.89 -0.28 1.18
CA LEU A 62 3.92 -1.35 1.20
C LEU A 62 4.66 -2.65 0.95
N ILE A 63 4.45 -3.61 1.83
CA ILE A 63 5.06 -4.93 1.76
C ILE A 63 3.94 -5.94 1.65
N TRP A 64 4.01 -6.86 0.67
CA TRP A 64 3.01 -7.91 0.54
C TRP A 64 3.65 -9.12 -0.11
N ARG A 65 2.99 -10.26 0.05
CA ARG A 65 3.55 -11.52 -0.44
C ARG A 65 2.48 -12.29 -1.21
N PRO A 66 2.32 -11.98 -2.51
CA PRO A 66 1.30 -12.67 -3.32
C PRO A 66 1.69 -14.10 -3.65
N SER A 67 2.97 -14.44 -3.53
CA SER A 67 3.47 -15.79 -3.75
C SER A 67 4.56 -16.07 -2.70
N TRP A 68 5.60 -16.81 -3.07
CA TRP A 68 6.66 -17.13 -2.13
C TRP A 68 7.61 -15.96 -1.82
N LYS A 69 7.60 -14.95 -2.66
CA LYS A 69 8.54 -13.82 -2.54
C LYS A 69 7.81 -12.56 -2.10
N ALA A 70 8.39 -11.87 -1.13
CA ALA A 70 7.85 -10.58 -0.69
C ALA A 70 8.13 -9.50 -1.74
N LEU A 71 7.14 -8.64 -1.95
CA LEU A 71 7.27 -7.47 -2.81
C LEU A 71 7.22 -6.21 -1.95
N VAL A 72 7.90 -5.17 -2.39
CA VAL A 72 7.96 -3.89 -1.68
C VAL A 72 7.85 -2.78 -2.70
N ARG A 73 7.01 -1.79 -2.42
CA ARG A 73 6.97 -0.57 -3.22
C ARG A 73 6.61 0.63 -2.37
N GLU A 74 6.94 1.81 -2.90
CA GLU A 74 6.59 3.05 -2.24
C GLU A 74 5.11 3.36 -2.45
N THR A 75 4.49 4.00 -1.45
CA THR A 75 3.10 4.46 -1.54
C THR A 75 3.05 5.98 -1.48
N SER A 76 2.06 6.55 -2.17
CA SER A 76 1.77 7.98 -2.06
C SER A 76 1.11 8.29 -0.73
N HIS A 77 0.97 9.58 -0.40
CA HIS A 77 0.27 9.98 0.82
C HIS A 77 -1.17 9.50 0.83
N SER A 78 -1.88 9.64 -0.30
CA SER A 78 -3.28 9.23 -0.36
C SER A 78 -3.41 7.71 -0.26
N GLU A 79 -2.52 6.96 -0.90
CA GLU A 79 -2.55 5.51 -0.80
C GLU A 79 -2.19 5.05 0.62
N SER A 80 -1.22 5.70 1.25
CA SER A 80 -0.85 5.35 2.63
C SER A 80 -2.01 5.56 3.58
N GLU A 81 -2.73 6.67 3.42
CA GLU A 81 -3.91 6.94 4.24
C GLU A 81 -4.98 5.86 4.02
N TRP A 82 -5.25 5.54 2.76
CA TRP A 82 -6.22 4.52 2.40
C TRP A 82 -5.84 3.15 2.99
N LEU A 83 -4.58 2.75 2.82
CA LEU A 83 -4.09 1.46 3.32
C LEU A 83 -4.16 1.38 4.84
N ALA A 84 -3.81 2.46 5.54
CA ALA A 84 -3.86 2.48 7.00
C ALA A 84 -5.28 2.23 7.49
N LEU A 85 -6.27 2.81 6.82
CA LEU A 85 -7.68 2.64 7.20
C LEU A 85 -8.19 1.24 6.85
N THR A 86 -7.90 0.75 5.64
CA THR A 86 -8.43 -0.54 5.19
C THR A 86 -7.74 -1.73 5.83
N ILE A 87 -6.44 -1.66 6.04
CA ILE A 87 -5.72 -2.71 6.76
C ILE A 87 -6.22 -2.75 8.22
N GLY A 88 -6.61 -1.59 8.75
CA GLY A 88 -7.20 -1.50 10.08
C GLY A 88 -8.61 -2.05 10.18
N GLY A 89 -9.23 -2.48 9.08
CA GLY A 89 -10.51 -3.17 9.10
C GLY A 89 -11.74 -2.31 8.92
N LEU A 90 -11.60 -1.04 8.54
CA LEU A 90 -12.77 -0.21 8.26
C LEU A 90 -13.44 -0.64 6.95
N SER A 91 -14.73 -0.38 6.85
CA SER A 91 -15.47 -0.66 5.62
C SER A 91 -15.04 0.29 4.50
N ILE A 92 -15.23 -0.16 3.26
CA ILE A 92 -14.89 0.67 2.11
C ILE A 92 -15.63 2.01 2.15
N SER A 93 -16.92 2.00 2.46
CA SER A 93 -17.70 3.23 2.50
C SER A 93 -17.24 4.17 3.61
N ALA A 94 -16.96 3.63 4.80
CA ALA A 94 -16.50 4.46 5.91
C ALA A 94 -15.15 5.10 5.60
N GLU A 95 -14.27 4.36 4.92
CA GLU A 95 -12.95 4.86 4.61
C GLU A 95 -12.96 5.95 3.57
N LEU A 96 -13.79 5.80 2.54
CA LEU A 96 -13.91 6.83 1.51
C LEU A 96 -14.39 8.15 2.12
N GLU A 97 -15.23 8.08 3.14
CA GLU A 97 -15.67 9.28 3.85
C GLU A 97 -14.57 9.92 4.69
N GLN A 98 -13.62 9.11 5.18
CA GLN A 98 -12.55 9.62 6.03
C GLN A 98 -11.32 10.10 5.27
N MET A 99 -11.25 9.84 3.96
CA MET A 99 -10.08 10.23 3.17
C MET A 99 -9.93 11.74 3.12
N LYS A 100 -8.76 12.24 3.52
CA LYS A 100 -8.42 13.65 3.48
C LYS A 100 -7.72 14.03 2.19
N GLN A 101 -7.10 13.06 1.51
CA GLN A 101 -6.40 13.27 0.25
C GLN A 101 -7.27 12.78 -0.90
N PRO A 102 -7.18 13.41 -2.09
CA PRO A 102 -7.89 12.88 -3.25
C PRO A 102 -7.48 11.44 -3.53
N PHE A 103 -8.48 10.59 -3.78
CA PHE A 103 -8.22 9.16 -3.98
C PHE A 103 -9.20 8.60 -4.99
N ILE A 104 -8.68 7.98 -6.03
CA ILE A 104 -9.48 7.37 -7.07
C ILE A 104 -9.52 5.86 -6.81
N PHE A 105 -10.59 5.42 -6.17
CA PHE A 105 -10.72 4.05 -5.71
C PHE A 105 -10.67 3.04 -6.85
N ASP A 106 -11.34 3.31 -7.97
CA ASP A 106 -11.42 2.36 -9.08
C ASP A 106 -10.05 2.07 -9.66
N ASP A 107 -9.22 3.11 -9.86
CA ASP A 107 -7.88 2.94 -10.38
C ASP A 107 -7.00 2.15 -9.42
N TRP A 108 -7.09 2.50 -8.14
CA TRP A 108 -6.34 1.80 -7.11
C TRP A 108 -6.73 0.33 -7.04
N LEU A 109 -8.03 0.06 -7.10
CA LEU A 109 -8.54 -1.32 -7.01
C LEU A 109 -8.04 -2.16 -8.19
N TYR A 110 -8.07 -1.61 -9.39
CA TYR A 110 -7.58 -2.32 -10.57
C TYR A 110 -6.11 -2.67 -10.41
N GLN A 111 -5.30 -1.68 -10.04
CA GLN A 111 -3.87 -1.89 -9.87
C GLN A 111 -3.57 -2.88 -8.74
N SER A 112 -4.23 -2.73 -7.62
CA SER A 112 -3.98 -3.57 -6.45
C SER A 112 -4.39 -5.02 -6.67
N THR A 113 -5.45 -5.23 -7.42
CA THR A 113 -5.85 -6.58 -7.81
C THR A 113 -4.82 -7.19 -8.76
N SER A 114 -4.33 -6.40 -9.72
CA SER A 114 -3.31 -6.86 -10.67
C SER A 114 -2.00 -7.23 -9.98
N GLU A 115 -1.65 -6.53 -8.91
CA GLU A 115 -0.44 -6.79 -8.15
C GLU A 115 -0.57 -7.98 -7.19
N GLY A 116 -1.77 -8.54 -7.04
CA GLY A 116 -2.03 -9.59 -6.06
C GLY A 116 -2.10 -9.08 -4.64
N LEU A 117 -2.21 -7.78 -4.45
CA LEU A 117 -2.36 -7.18 -3.13
C LEU A 117 -3.76 -7.40 -2.57
N VAL A 118 -4.78 -7.07 -3.38
CA VAL A 118 -6.17 -7.30 -3.00
C VAL A 118 -6.60 -8.64 -3.57
N THR A 119 -7.04 -9.54 -2.71
CA THR A 119 -7.44 -10.88 -3.09
C THR A 119 -8.96 -11.05 -3.14
N GLY A 120 -9.71 -10.05 -2.68
CA GLY A 120 -11.17 -10.10 -2.72
C GLY A 120 -11.76 -9.20 -1.67
N TYR A 121 -13.02 -9.51 -1.35
CA TYR A 121 -13.77 -8.76 -0.36
C TYR A 121 -14.46 -9.73 0.59
N TYR A 122 -14.83 -9.23 1.74
CA TYR A 122 -15.64 -10.01 2.67
C TYR A 122 -16.62 -9.08 3.37
N LEU A 123 -17.70 -9.66 3.85
CA LEU A 123 -18.68 -8.93 4.65
C LEU A 123 -18.40 -9.24 6.12
N GLU A 124 -18.24 -8.19 6.92
CA GLU A 124 -18.09 -8.38 8.34
C GLU A 124 -19.48 -8.51 8.94
N THR A 125 -19.72 -9.65 9.60
CA THR A 125 -20.98 -9.89 10.24
C THR A 125 -20.85 -9.54 11.72
N THR A 126 -21.76 -8.71 12.23
CA THR A 126 -21.82 -8.42 13.64
C THR A 126 -22.64 -9.49 14.35
N GLN A 127 -22.15 -9.92 15.46
CA GLN A 127 -22.85 -10.89 16.28
C GLN A 127 -23.70 -10.21 17.34
#